data_7348342ba5e00fd192019c9230e6a0f4
#
_entry.id   7348342ba5e00fd192019c9230e6a0f4
#
_cell.length_a   1.000
_cell.length_b   1.000
_cell.length_c   1.000
_cell.angle_alpha   90.00
_cell.angle_beta   90.00
_cell.angle_gamma   90.00
#
_symmetry.space_group_name_H-M   'P 1'
#
loop_
_entity.id
_entity.type
_entity.pdbx_description
1 polymer ?
#
loop_
_entity_poly.entity_id
_entity_poly.type
_entity_poly.pdbx_seq_one_letter_code
_entity_poly.pdbx_strand_id
1 'polypeptide(L)'
;MPVGGSTQATERLGINMKFLDAEFVQGFIRMADDGWQQGWHERNGGNLSYRVKPEEVELVKENFEPKEFQPIGTTVPALAGEYFLVTGSGKYFRNVSIKPEDSICMIELDDKGENYRIVWGLVNGGRPTSELPSHLINLEVKKLQDPDYRVVYHAHTTNIIALTFVLPLEDKVFTRELWEMATECPVVFP
;
A
#
# COMPACT_ATOMS: atom_id res chain seq x y z
N MET A 1 34.48 4.76 -39.56
CA MET A 1 34.10 3.57 -38.79
C MET A 1 33.05 4.00 -37.76
N PRO A 2 31.80 3.62 -37.88
CA PRO A 2 30.82 3.89 -36.86
C PRO A 2 30.89 2.80 -35.79
N VAL A 3 31.03 3.21 -34.55
CA VAL A 3 31.00 2.36 -33.39
C VAL A 3 29.53 2.02 -33.11
N GLY A 4 29.15 0.78 -33.40
CA GLY A 4 27.88 0.20 -32.98
C GLY A 4 27.88 -0.03 -31.48
N GLY A 5 27.11 0.79 -30.76
CA GLY A 5 26.92 0.70 -29.30
C GLY A 5 25.54 0.19 -28.95
N SER A 6 25.46 -1.08 -28.60
CA SER A 6 24.61 -1.75 -27.61
C SER A 6 23.10 -1.45 -27.57
N THR A 7 22.38 -2.05 -28.51
CA THR A 7 20.94 -2.35 -28.38
C THR A 7 20.72 -3.76 -27.76
N GLN A 8 21.62 -4.25 -26.94
CA GLN A 8 21.60 -5.64 -26.39
C GLN A 8 21.39 -5.71 -24.88
N ALA A 9 20.84 -4.66 -24.25
CA ALA A 9 20.61 -4.67 -22.79
C ALA A 9 19.17 -4.99 -22.36
N THR A 10 18.23 -5.15 -23.29
CA THR A 10 16.80 -5.28 -22.98
C THR A 10 16.17 -6.63 -23.29
N GLU A 11 16.97 -7.60 -23.74
CA GLU A 11 16.54 -9.00 -23.93
C GLU A 11 17.06 -9.91 -22.81
N ARG A 12 17.01 -9.47 -21.56
CA ARG A 12 17.38 -10.30 -20.42
C ARG A 12 16.16 -10.78 -19.68
N LEU A 13 15.91 -12.10 -19.92
CA LEU A 13 15.21 -13.03 -19.04
C LEU A 13 13.71 -12.75 -18.86
N GLY A 14 12.90 -13.53 -19.57
CA GLY A 14 11.57 -13.91 -19.11
C GLY A 14 11.69 -14.68 -17.79
N ILE A 15 12.05 -13.98 -16.71
CA ILE A 15 11.96 -14.52 -15.37
C ILE A 15 10.50 -14.38 -15.00
N ASN A 16 9.76 -15.46 -15.15
CA ASN A 16 8.42 -15.61 -14.60
C ASN A 16 8.58 -15.68 -13.08
N MET A 17 8.63 -14.49 -12.44
CA MET A 17 8.73 -14.38 -10.99
C MET A 17 7.35 -14.68 -10.39
N LYS A 18 7.29 -15.57 -9.41
CA LYS A 18 6.05 -15.76 -8.66
C LYS A 18 5.71 -14.46 -7.92
N PHE A 19 4.43 -14.10 -7.90
CA PHE A 19 3.97 -12.87 -7.29
C PHE A 19 4.51 -12.67 -5.86
N LEU A 20 4.43 -13.71 -5.04
CA LEU A 20 4.88 -13.67 -3.65
C LEU A 20 6.40 -13.60 -3.48
N ASP A 21 7.20 -13.88 -4.50
CA ASP A 21 8.66 -13.81 -4.42
C ASP A 21 9.19 -12.40 -4.73
N ALA A 22 8.33 -11.49 -5.20
CA ALA A 22 8.71 -10.12 -5.51
C ALA A 22 9.06 -9.32 -4.23
N GLU A 23 10.15 -8.56 -4.29
CA GLU A 23 10.69 -7.83 -3.13
C GLU A 23 9.66 -6.85 -2.53
N PHE A 24 8.93 -6.10 -3.37
CA PHE A 24 7.90 -5.17 -2.91
C PHE A 24 6.73 -5.87 -2.20
N VAL A 25 6.37 -7.09 -2.65
CA VAL A 25 5.32 -7.90 -1.99
C VAL A 25 5.82 -8.40 -0.64
N GLN A 26 7.06 -8.87 -0.57
CA GLN A 26 7.69 -9.29 0.68
C GLN A 26 7.84 -8.12 1.67
N GLY A 27 8.19 -6.93 1.17
CA GLY A 27 8.22 -5.69 1.96
C GLY A 27 6.85 -5.32 2.54
N PHE A 28 5.80 -5.43 1.72
CA PHE A 28 4.42 -5.18 2.15
C PHE A 28 3.97 -6.19 3.24
N ILE A 29 4.26 -7.48 3.05
CA ILE A 29 3.95 -8.53 4.02
C ILE A 29 4.69 -8.27 5.35
N ARG A 30 5.97 -7.90 5.27
CA ARG A 30 6.78 -7.58 6.46
C ARG A 30 6.20 -6.38 7.21
N MET A 31 5.87 -5.28 6.51
CA MET A 31 5.27 -4.10 7.13
C MET A 31 3.96 -4.43 7.85
N ALA A 32 3.14 -5.30 7.27
CA ALA A 32 1.90 -5.77 7.89
C ALA A 32 2.18 -6.59 9.16
N ASP A 33 3.16 -7.48 9.13
CA ASP A 33 3.55 -8.32 10.26
C ASP A 33 4.17 -7.51 11.39
N ASP A 34 5.08 -6.59 11.08
CA ASP A 34 5.71 -5.69 12.04
C ASP A 34 4.67 -4.87 12.81
N GLY A 35 3.69 -4.28 12.14
CA GLY A 35 2.63 -3.51 12.78
C GLY A 35 1.71 -4.37 13.64
N TRP A 36 1.43 -5.61 13.21
CA TRP A 36 0.69 -6.54 14.05
C TRP A 36 1.46 -6.93 15.31
N GLN A 37 2.76 -7.20 15.21
CA GLN A 37 3.63 -7.51 16.35
C GLN A 37 3.73 -6.36 17.35
N GLN A 38 3.65 -5.11 16.88
CA GLN A 38 3.56 -3.93 17.73
C GLN A 38 2.19 -3.76 18.43
N GLY A 39 1.21 -4.61 18.12
CA GLY A 39 -0.13 -4.50 18.69
C GLY A 39 -0.98 -3.36 18.10
N TRP A 40 -0.65 -2.88 16.89
CA TRP A 40 -1.36 -1.76 16.25
C TRP A 40 -2.59 -2.20 15.44
N HIS A 41 -2.87 -3.49 15.39
CA HIS A 41 -3.94 -4.07 14.58
C HIS A 41 -4.76 -5.07 15.38
N GLU A 42 -5.71 -4.57 16.15
CA GLU A 42 -6.67 -5.45 16.81
C GLU A 42 -7.64 -6.04 15.79
N ARG A 43 -7.84 -7.35 15.80
CA ARG A 43 -8.73 -8.08 14.88
C ARG A 43 -8.42 -7.74 13.42
N ASN A 44 -9.35 -7.06 12.73
CA ASN A 44 -9.22 -6.58 11.36
C ASN A 44 -9.06 -5.04 11.28
N GLY A 45 -8.62 -4.42 12.37
CA GLY A 45 -8.40 -2.98 12.45
C GLY A 45 -7.19 -2.54 11.64
N GLY A 46 -7.30 -1.37 11.01
CA GLY A 46 -6.28 -0.80 10.14
C GLY A 46 -6.24 -1.42 8.74
N ASN A 47 -5.46 -0.80 7.87
CA ASN A 47 -5.25 -1.25 6.48
C ASN A 47 -3.99 -0.62 5.89
N LEU A 48 -3.51 -1.21 4.81
CA LEU A 48 -2.26 -0.83 4.15
C LEU A 48 -2.47 -0.81 2.64
N SER A 49 -1.91 0.18 1.97
CA SER A 49 -1.80 0.24 0.52
C SER A 49 -0.44 0.72 0.06
N TYR A 50 0.02 0.17 -1.04
CA TYR A 50 1.25 0.54 -1.73
C TYR A 50 0.96 0.79 -3.21
N ARG A 51 1.32 1.97 -3.72
CA ARG A 51 1.26 2.31 -5.13
C ARG A 51 2.48 1.72 -5.83
N VAL A 52 2.25 0.65 -6.58
CA VAL A 52 3.30 -0.18 -7.18
C VAL A 52 4.00 0.58 -8.31
N LYS A 53 5.32 0.41 -8.43
CA LYS A 53 6.09 1.03 -9.51
C LYS A 53 5.86 0.29 -10.82
N PRO A 54 5.90 0.97 -11.98
CA PRO A 54 5.72 0.31 -13.27
C PRO A 54 6.69 -0.85 -13.51
N GLU A 55 7.95 -0.71 -13.12
CA GLU A 55 8.96 -1.75 -13.23
C GLU A 55 8.67 -2.97 -12.34
N GLU A 56 8.06 -2.77 -11.19
CA GLU A 56 7.63 -3.85 -10.27
C GLU A 56 6.42 -4.61 -10.84
N VAL A 57 5.48 -3.90 -11.50
CA VAL A 57 4.35 -4.50 -12.19
C VAL A 57 4.84 -5.45 -13.28
N GLU A 58 5.82 -5.02 -14.08
CA GLU A 58 6.39 -5.82 -15.16
C GLU A 58 6.99 -7.16 -14.67
N LEU A 59 7.52 -7.21 -13.44
CA LEU A 59 8.09 -8.43 -12.86
C LEU A 59 7.04 -9.51 -12.56
N VAL A 60 5.79 -9.08 -12.28
CA VAL A 60 4.76 -9.99 -11.75
C VAL A 60 3.50 -10.09 -12.61
N LYS A 61 3.39 -9.33 -13.69
CA LYS A 61 2.18 -9.25 -14.52
C LYS A 61 1.71 -10.60 -15.11
N GLU A 62 2.63 -11.54 -15.31
CA GLU A 62 2.31 -12.89 -15.79
C GLU A 62 1.48 -13.72 -14.78
N ASN A 63 1.41 -13.25 -13.51
CA ASN A 63 0.56 -13.86 -12.48
C ASN A 63 -0.85 -13.25 -12.42
N PHE A 64 -1.18 -12.29 -13.29
CA PHE A 64 -2.44 -11.58 -13.21
C PHE A 64 -3.59 -12.37 -13.81
N GLU A 65 -4.70 -12.40 -13.06
CA GLU A 65 -6.00 -12.91 -13.45
C GLU A 65 -7.06 -11.82 -13.26
N PRO A 66 -7.16 -10.85 -14.19
CA PRO A 66 -8.02 -9.69 -14.02
C PRO A 66 -9.49 -10.06 -13.86
N LYS A 67 -10.13 -9.53 -12.82
CA LYS A 67 -11.58 -9.61 -12.58
C LYS A 67 -12.31 -8.43 -13.24
N GLU A 68 -13.63 -8.43 -13.11
CA GLU A 68 -14.46 -7.30 -13.58
C GLU A 68 -14.17 -6.02 -12.83
N PHE A 69 -14.27 -4.88 -13.53
CA PHE A 69 -14.13 -3.57 -12.92
C PHE A 69 -15.31 -3.27 -11.97
N GLN A 70 -14.99 -2.63 -10.85
CA GLN A 70 -15.92 -2.21 -9.82
C GLN A 70 -15.67 -0.74 -9.47
N PRO A 71 -16.71 0.05 -9.13
CA PRO A 71 -16.54 1.45 -8.81
C PRO A 71 -15.70 1.63 -7.54
N ILE A 72 -14.80 2.62 -7.56
CA ILE A 72 -14.02 3.04 -6.38
C ILE A 72 -14.92 3.76 -5.37
N GLY A 73 -15.91 4.52 -5.86
CA GLY A 73 -16.73 5.43 -5.06
C GLY A 73 -16.16 6.86 -4.98
N THR A 74 -15.08 7.12 -5.72
CA THR A 74 -14.46 8.43 -5.93
C THR A 74 -13.74 8.41 -7.27
N THR A 75 -13.22 9.57 -7.70
CA THR A 75 -12.42 9.71 -8.93
C THR A 75 -11.02 10.20 -8.57
N VAL A 76 -9.99 9.50 -9.07
CA VAL A 76 -8.56 9.78 -8.83
C VAL A 76 -7.79 9.80 -10.16
N PRO A 77 -8.00 10.81 -11.02
CA PRO A 77 -7.52 10.80 -12.39
C PRO A 77 -6.00 10.80 -12.52
N ALA A 78 -5.28 11.34 -11.54
CA ALA A 78 -3.82 11.29 -11.55
C ALA A 78 -3.25 9.89 -11.26
N LEU A 79 -4.08 8.94 -10.82
CA LEU A 79 -3.71 7.55 -10.58
C LEU A 79 -4.27 6.58 -11.64
N ALA A 80 -4.90 7.10 -12.71
CA ALA A 80 -5.49 6.29 -13.77
C ALA A 80 -4.49 5.29 -14.37
N GLY A 81 -4.90 4.04 -14.55
CA GLY A 81 -4.08 2.96 -15.12
C GLY A 81 -2.97 2.43 -14.19
N GLU A 82 -2.87 2.92 -12.96
CA GLU A 82 -1.85 2.46 -12.01
C GLU A 82 -2.31 1.24 -11.18
N TYR A 83 -1.34 0.61 -10.55
CA TYR A 83 -1.51 -0.62 -9.77
C TYR A 83 -1.22 -0.37 -8.30
N PHE A 84 -1.99 -1.04 -7.44
CA PHE A 84 -1.87 -0.92 -5.98
C PHE A 84 -1.93 -2.28 -5.32
N LEU A 85 -1.02 -2.53 -4.38
CA LEU A 85 -1.11 -3.65 -3.47
C LEU A 85 -1.84 -3.18 -2.22
N VAL A 86 -2.92 -3.89 -1.82
CA VAL A 86 -3.82 -3.46 -0.75
C VAL A 86 -4.25 -4.62 0.14
N THR A 87 -4.51 -4.33 1.41
CA THR A 87 -5.12 -5.30 2.33
C THR A 87 -6.60 -5.51 2.01
N GLY A 88 -7.07 -6.74 2.19
CA GLY A 88 -8.46 -7.12 2.00
C GLY A 88 -9.38 -6.64 3.14
N SER A 89 -10.62 -6.28 2.80
CA SER A 89 -11.64 -5.91 3.77
C SER A 89 -11.95 -7.07 4.73
N GLY A 90 -11.93 -6.79 6.04
CA GLY A 90 -12.19 -7.78 7.08
C GLY A 90 -11.06 -8.80 7.30
N LYS A 91 -9.94 -8.65 6.59
CA LYS A 91 -8.77 -9.52 6.78
C LYS A 91 -7.92 -9.06 7.96
N TYR A 92 -7.29 -10.00 8.64
CA TYR A 92 -6.46 -9.74 9.82
C TYR A 92 -4.99 -9.61 9.42
N PHE A 93 -4.32 -8.58 9.89
CA PHE A 93 -2.89 -8.35 9.63
C PHE A 93 -2.03 -9.57 10.01
N ARG A 94 -2.32 -10.21 11.14
CA ARG A 94 -1.63 -11.44 11.58
C ARG A 94 -1.67 -12.60 10.59
N ASN A 95 -2.60 -12.57 9.64
CA ASN A 95 -2.76 -13.62 8.63
C ASN A 95 -2.06 -13.27 7.31
N VAL A 96 -1.57 -12.03 7.16
CA VAL A 96 -0.94 -11.59 5.90
C VAL A 96 0.32 -12.39 5.61
N SER A 97 1.15 -12.67 6.61
CA SER A 97 2.35 -13.50 6.44
C SER A 97 2.06 -15.00 6.32
N ILE A 98 0.89 -15.46 6.80
CA ILE A 98 0.52 -16.88 6.82
C ILE A 98 -0.21 -17.29 5.52
N LYS A 99 -1.11 -16.41 5.05
CA LYS A 99 -1.96 -16.62 3.87
C LYS A 99 -2.09 -15.31 3.07
N PRO A 100 -0.98 -14.83 2.49
CA PRO A 100 -0.99 -13.56 1.77
C PRO A 100 -2.02 -13.54 0.64
N GLU A 101 -2.13 -14.63 -0.15
CA GLU A 101 -3.06 -14.75 -1.27
C GLU A 101 -4.54 -14.64 -0.89
N ASP A 102 -4.89 -14.85 0.38
CA ASP A 102 -6.25 -14.64 0.90
C ASP A 102 -6.42 -13.30 1.63
N SER A 103 -5.32 -12.66 2.01
CA SER A 103 -5.32 -11.50 2.91
C SER A 103 -5.11 -10.17 2.19
N ILE A 104 -4.43 -10.20 1.06
CA ILE A 104 -4.09 -9.01 0.26
C ILE A 104 -4.51 -9.20 -1.19
N CYS A 105 -4.58 -8.12 -1.94
CA CYS A 105 -4.78 -8.16 -3.38
C CYS A 105 -4.00 -7.07 -4.09
N MET A 106 -3.68 -7.33 -5.35
CA MET A 106 -3.26 -6.31 -6.29
C MET A 106 -4.45 -5.86 -7.11
N ILE A 107 -4.63 -4.57 -7.22
CA ILE A 107 -5.68 -3.94 -8.02
C ILE A 107 -5.07 -3.09 -9.12
N GLU A 108 -5.81 -2.92 -10.20
CA GLU A 108 -5.55 -1.99 -11.29
C GLU A 108 -6.68 -0.98 -11.36
N LEU A 109 -6.36 0.29 -11.57
CA LEU A 109 -7.37 1.31 -11.85
C LEU A 109 -7.63 1.40 -13.36
N ASP A 110 -8.85 1.80 -13.73
CA ASP A 110 -9.19 2.07 -15.12
C ASP A 110 -8.50 3.36 -15.65
N ASP A 111 -8.68 3.62 -16.92
CA ASP A 111 -8.11 4.78 -17.64
C ASP A 111 -8.67 6.15 -17.21
N LYS A 112 -9.67 6.16 -16.33
CA LYS A 112 -10.29 7.37 -15.77
C LYS A 112 -10.04 7.55 -14.27
N GLY A 113 -9.56 6.52 -13.58
CA GLY A 113 -9.44 6.51 -12.13
C GLY A 113 -10.80 6.51 -11.40
N GLU A 114 -11.82 5.91 -12.00
CA GLU A 114 -13.18 5.79 -11.45
C GLU A 114 -13.48 4.39 -10.94
N ASN A 115 -12.84 3.38 -11.54
CA ASN A 115 -13.06 1.98 -11.22
C ASN A 115 -11.74 1.27 -10.95
N TYR A 116 -11.82 0.20 -10.16
CA TYR A 116 -10.71 -0.74 -9.94
C TYR A 116 -11.11 -2.15 -10.34
N ARG A 117 -10.13 -2.97 -10.67
CA ARG A 117 -10.29 -4.43 -10.73
C ARG A 117 -9.20 -5.13 -9.95
N ILE A 118 -9.53 -6.27 -9.35
CA ILE A 118 -8.52 -7.15 -8.74
C ILE A 118 -7.84 -7.89 -9.87
N VAL A 119 -6.51 -7.84 -9.90
CA VAL A 119 -5.68 -8.56 -10.85
C VAL A 119 -4.97 -9.77 -10.21
N TRP A 120 -4.81 -9.76 -8.88
CA TRP A 120 -4.24 -10.87 -8.12
C TRP A 120 -4.75 -10.87 -6.66
N GLY A 121 -4.82 -12.03 -6.04
CA GLY A 121 -5.12 -12.20 -4.61
C GLY A 121 -6.61 -12.27 -4.27
N LEU A 122 -6.92 -12.28 -2.97
CA LEU A 122 -8.25 -12.54 -2.41
C LEU A 122 -8.89 -13.77 -3.04
N VAL A 123 -8.13 -14.87 -3.09
CA VAL A 123 -8.49 -16.11 -3.82
C VAL A 123 -9.77 -16.78 -3.30
N ASN A 124 -10.08 -16.61 -2.02
CA ASN A 124 -11.32 -17.12 -1.42
C ASN A 124 -12.49 -16.12 -1.50
N GLY A 125 -12.40 -15.15 -2.39
CA GLY A 125 -13.37 -14.06 -2.51
C GLY A 125 -13.09 -12.90 -1.57
N GLY A 126 -13.83 -11.83 -1.73
CA GLY A 126 -13.64 -10.61 -0.96
C GLY A 126 -13.38 -9.40 -1.85
N ARG A 127 -13.09 -8.29 -1.21
CA ARG A 127 -12.81 -7.00 -1.84
C ARG A 127 -11.67 -6.30 -1.12
N PRO A 128 -11.01 -5.33 -1.74
CA PRO A 128 -10.06 -4.45 -1.07
C PRO A 128 -10.65 -3.80 0.18
N THR A 129 -9.80 -3.26 1.03
CA THR A 129 -10.26 -2.50 2.21
C THR A 129 -11.41 -1.56 1.88
N SER A 130 -12.37 -1.42 2.78
CA SER A 130 -13.48 -0.46 2.64
C SER A 130 -13.01 1.00 2.61
N GLU A 131 -11.79 1.26 3.06
CA GLU A 131 -11.15 2.58 3.04
C GLU A 131 -10.35 2.84 1.74
N LEU A 132 -10.47 1.97 0.73
CA LEU A 132 -9.81 2.15 -0.56
C LEU A 132 -9.98 3.56 -1.15
N PRO A 133 -11.19 4.17 -1.15
CA PRO A 133 -11.35 5.53 -1.67
C PRO A 133 -10.46 6.55 -0.95
N SER A 134 -10.40 6.50 0.39
CA SER A 134 -9.57 7.40 1.21
C SER A 134 -8.07 7.19 0.94
N HIS A 135 -7.64 5.93 0.80
CA HIS A 135 -6.25 5.61 0.46
C HIS A 135 -5.86 6.17 -0.90
N LEU A 136 -6.71 5.98 -1.92
CA LEU A 136 -6.43 6.45 -3.27
C LEU A 136 -6.39 7.98 -3.35
N ILE A 137 -7.32 8.70 -2.69
CA ILE A 137 -7.30 10.16 -2.60
C ILE A 137 -5.98 10.64 -1.96
N ASN A 138 -5.56 10.03 -0.85
CA ASN A 138 -4.30 10.36 -0.20
C ASN A 138 -3.09 10.12 -1.12
N LEU A 139 -3.05 8.96 -1.78
CA LEU A 139 -1.97 8.61 -2.71
C LEU A 139 -1.94 9.55 -3.92
N GLU A 140 -3.08 10.01 -4.42
CA GLU A 140 -3.16 11.00 -5.49
C GLU A 140 -2.56 12.33 -5.08
N VAL A 141 -2.98 12.88 -3.94
CA VAL A 141 -2.44 14.13 -3.39
C VAL A 141 -0.95 14.02 -3.15
N LYS A 142 -0.50 12.91 -2.57
CA LYS A 142 0.92 12.68 -2.28
C LYS A 142 1.76 12.50 -3.55
N LYS A 143 1.26 11.77 -4.54
CA LYS A 143 1.91 11.64 -5.86
C LYS A 143 2.15 12.98 -6.53
N LEU A 144 1.19 13.91 -6.42
CA LEU A 144 1.31 15.27 -7.00
C LEU A 144 2.35 16.13 -6.26
N GLN A 145 2.64 15.83 -5.00
CA GLN A 145 3.69 16.49 -4.22
C GLN A 145 5.07 15.88 -4.49
N ASP A 146 5.15 14.55 -4.40
CA ASP A 146 6.34 13.77 -4.64
C ASP A 146 5.94 12.36 -5.12
N PRO A 147 6.38 11.93 -6.32
CA PRO A 147 6.05 10.63 -6.86
C PRO A 147 6.59 9.45 -6.03
N ASP A 148 7.51 9.68 -5.11
CA ASP A 148 8.04 8.64 -4.23
C ASP A 148 7.21 8.41 -2.96
N TYR A 149 6.21 9.23 -2.69
CA TYR A 149 5.19 8.94 -1.67
C TYR A 149 4.23 7.88 -2.20
N ARG A 150 4.43 6.62 -1.77
CA ARG A 150 3.76 5.45 -2.35
C ARG A 150 2.95 4.62 -1.35
N VAL A 151 3.05 4.91 -0.06
CA VAL A 151 2.44 4.09 1.00
C VAL A 151 1.40 4.90 1.77
N VAL A 152 0.25 4.29 2.02
CA VAL A 152 -0.69 4.73 3.05
C VAL A 152 -0.86 3.59 4.03
N TYR A 153 -0.56 3.86 5.29
CA TYR A 153 -0.64 2.90 6.39
C TYR A 153 -1.55 3.44 7.49
N HIS A 154 -2.72 2.82 7.64
CA HIS A 154 -3.66 3.09 8.72
C HIS A 154 -3.45 2.05 9.83
N ALA A 155 -3.13 2.51 11.02
CA ALA A 155 -2.88 1.67 12.19
C ALA A 155 -3.58 2.25 13.44
N HIS A 156 -3.97 1.38 14.35
CA HIS A 156 -4.54 1.75 15.65
C HIS A 156 -3.45 1.70 16.72
N THR A 157 -2.56 2.69 16.69
CA THR A 157 -1.42 2.76 17.61
C THR A 157 -1.88 2.98 19.05
N THR A 158 -1.85 1.94 19.86
CA THR A 158 -2.46 1.88 21.20
C THR A 158 -2.05 3.06 22.09
N ASN A 159 -0.75 3.40 22.09
CA ASN A 159 -0.25 4.49 22.93
C ASN A 159 -0.77 5.86 22.48
N ILE A 160 -0.87 6.11 21.18
CA ILE A 160 -1.44 7.36 20.64
C ILE A 160 -2.93 7.44 20.99
N ILE A 161 -3.66 6.33 20.84
CA ILE A 161 -5.08 6.27 21.24
C ILE A 161 -5.21 6.54 22.74
N ALA A 162 -4.36 5.93 23.58
CA ALA A 162 -4.38 6.17 25.02
C ALA A 162 -4.15 7.64 25.38
N LEU A 163 -3.28 8.36 24.69
CA LEU A 163 -3.06 9.78 24.89
C LEU A 163 -4.33 10.62 24.66
N THR A 164 -5.23 10.20 23.76
CA THR A 164 -6.49 10.92 23.51
C THR A 164 -7.45 10.90 24.70
N PHE A 165 -7.25 10.02 25.66
CA PHE A 165 -8.06 9.96 26.89
C PHE A 165 -7.54 10.86 28.02
N VAL A 166 -6.29 11.30 27.94
CA VAL A 166 -5.61 12.04 29.00
C VAL A 166 -5.16 13.44 28.60
N LEU A 167 -5.03 13.71 27.31
CA LEU A 167 -4.67 15.02 26.78
C LEU A 167 -5.87 15.71 26.13
N PRO A 168 -5.94 17.05 26.17
CA PRO A 168 -6.87 17.80 25.34
C PRO A 168 -6.66 17.47 23.85
N LEU A 169 -7.76 17.31 23.10
CA LEU A 169 -7.72 16.99 21.67
C LEU A 169 -7.39 18.26 20.85
N GLU A 170 -6.20 18.76 21.07
CA GLU A 170 -5.65 19.96 20.42
C GLU A 170 -4.31 19.60 19.75
N ASP A 171 -4.14 19.97 18.50
CA ASP A 171 -2.96 19.64 17.68
C ASP A 171 -1.64 20.09 18.35
N LYS A 172 -1.62 21.32 18.86
CA LYS A 172 -0.44 21.89 19.53
C LYS A 172 -0.07 21.17 20.82
N VAL A 173 -1.06 20.69 21.57
CA VAL A 173 -0.82 19.93 22.80
C VAL A 173 -0.20 18.59 22.46
N PHE A 174 -0.80 17.84 21.52
CA PHE A 174 -0.26 16.56 21.08
C PHE A 174 1.16 16.68 20.48
N THR A 175 1.36 17.64 19.60
CA THR A 175 2.68 17.89 18.99
C THR A 175 3.73 18.17 20.08
N ARG A 176 3.41 19.05 21.02
CA ARG A 176 4.31 19.42 22.12
C ARG A 176 4.67 18.23 23.00
N GLU A 177 3.68 17.47 23.46
CA GLU A 177 3.90 16.31 24.34
C GLU A 177 4.76 15.24 23.65
N LEU A 178 4.52 14.97 22.37
CA LEU A 178 5.35 14.03 21.60
C LEU A 178 6.78 14.54 21.41
N TRP A 179 6.96 15.83 21.16
CA TRP A 179 8.29 16.43 20.95
C TRP A 179 9.09 16.52 22.25
N GLU A 180 8.45 16.82 23.38
CA GLU A 180 9.12 16.90 24.69
C GLU A 180 9.63 15.52 25.15
N MET A 181 8.96 14.44 24.73
CA MET A 181 9.31 13.08 25.15
C MET A 181 10.32 12.37 24.24
N ALA A 182 10.50 12.86 23.00
CA ALA A 182 11.42 12.27 22.03
C ALA A 182 12.18 13.35 21.28
N THR A 183 13.46 13.53 21.62
CA THR A 183 14.31 14.59 21.07
C THR A 183 14.51 14.50 19.57
N GLU A 184 14.36 13.32 18.97
CA GLU A 184 14.42 13.12 17.53
C GLU A 184 13.18 13.63 16.79
N CYS A 185 12.02 13.67 17.45
CA CYS A 185 10.77 14.08 16.78
C CYS A 185 10.87 15.46 16.12
N PRO A 186 11.32 16.54 16.79
CA PRO A 186 11.44 17.86 16.15
C PRO A 186 12.53 17.96 15.08
N VAL A 187 13.45 16.99 15.02
CA VAL A 187 14.53 16.95 14.02
C VAL A 187 14.07 16.18 12.77
N VAL A 188 13.36 15.08 12.96
CA VAL A 188 12.93 14.18 11.88
C VAL A 188 11.58 14.62 11.29
N PHE A 189 10.72 15.22 12.12
CA PHE A 189 9.36 15.69 11.74
C PHE A 189 9.19 17.15 12.14
N PRO A 190 9.88 18.10 11.46
CA PRO A 190 9.80 19.53 11.76
C PRO A 190 8.42 20.15 11.45
#